data_fd880f10b8ee05da75e184de06cecc45
#
_entry.id   fd880f10b8ee05da75e184de06cecc45
#
_cell.length_a   1.000
_cell.length_b   1.000
_cell.length_c   1.000
_cell.angle_alpha   90.00
_cell.angle_beta   90.00
_cell.angle_gamma   90.00
#
_symmetry.space_group_name_H-M   'P 1'
#
loop_
_entity.id
_entity.type
_entity.pdbx_description
1 polymer ?
#
loop_
_entity_poly.entity_id
_entity_poly.type
_entity_poly.pdbx_seq_one_letter_code
_entity_poly.pdbx_strand_id
1 'polypeptide(L)'
;MTRPTLSVIGLAIAAVLSANAQAQQADAGATTLDTVIVTGTRASDRTVLESTVPVDVLTAEDIRKAGVVNGELGSALQALLPSFNFPRQSNSGGADHIRAAQLRGLSPDQVLVLVNGKRRHTSALVNTDSKIGKGTTPVDFNSIPINAIKRIEVLRDGAGAQYGSDAIAGVINVILDDNPERGELEASFGAYNTDVKPIDRRVTDGQTSYASAKVGTLLGDDGGFFKVGVELKNREATNRAGFDQIPSFEEQTPANLALRGQRNYVLGDGATKGLNAWLNTKVPFSASGEFYAFGTYNQRDTEGANYFRYPDGSANWREIYPNGYRPISEGENRDLQLVAGARGQWGSWDYDASVNYGRNDFTYRLRNSLNASLGPGSPTRFKTGDFAFAQTVGNIDLTRVFDAAGAT
;
A
#
# COMPACT_ATOMS: atom_id res chain seq x y z
N MET A 1 -3.22 13.69 -28.19
CA MET A 1 -2.07 12.76 -28.29
C MET A 1 -2.47 11.49 -27.56
N THR A 2 -2.80 10.45 -28.30
CA THR A 2 -3.25 9.13 -27.81
C THR A 2 -2.06 8.35 -27.28
N ARG A 3 -2.12 7.95 -26.00
CA ARG A 3 -1.07 7.17 -25.34
C ARG A 3 -1.14 5.68 -25.76
N PRO A 4 -0.07 5.04 -26.21
CA PRO A 4 -0.06 3.64 -26.62
C PRO A 4 0.26 2.73 -25.41
N THR A 5 -0.66 2.60 -24.46
CA THR A 5 -0.43 1.77 -23.26
C THR A 5 -1.24 0.47 -23.23
N LEU A 6 -2.14 0.26 -24.19
CA LEU A 6 -3.01 -0.94 -24.22
C LEU A 6 -2.45 -2.12 -25.01
N SER A 7 -1.51 -1.91 -25.94
CA SER A 7 -1.01 -2.97 -26.83
C SER A 7 0.09 -3.84 -26.23
N VAL A 8 0.86 -3.36 -25.27
CA VAL A 8 1.92 -4.14 -24.59
C VAL A 8 1.34 -5.11 -23.56
N ILE A 9 0.23 -4.73 -22.93
CA ILE A 9 -0.48 -5.56 -21.94
C ILE A 9 -1.19 -6.74 -22.62
N GLY A 10 -1.71 -6.55 -23.83
CA GLY A 10 -2.34 -7.62 -24.60
C GLY A 10 -1.40 -8.76 -24.98
N LEU A 11 -0.13 -8.47 -25.26
CA LEU A 11 0.87 -9.49 -25.61
C LEU A 11 1.35 -10.29 -24.38
N ALA A 12 1.45 -9.68 -23.22
CA ALA A 12 1.83 -10.37 -21.98
C ALA A 12 0.74 -11.35 -21.50
N ILE A 13 -0.53 -11.01 -21.69
CA ILE A 13 -1.66 -11.88 -21.32
C ILE A 13 -1.76 -13.09 -22.27
N ALA A 14 -1.47 -12.91 -23.58
CA ALA A 14 -1.50 -14.00 -24.54
C ALA A 14 -0.40 -15.04 -24.34
N ALA A 15 0.76 -14.66 -23.80
CA ALA A 15 1.86 -15.58 -23.50
C ALA A 15 1.60 -16.46 -22.26
N VAL A 16 0.74 -16.04 -21.33
CA VAL A 16 0.40 -16.79 -20.11
C VAL A 16 -0.69 -17.82 -20.37
N LEU A 17 -1.53 -17.65 -21.37
CA LEU A 17 -2.65 -18.57 -21.68
C LEU A 17 -2.21 -19.91 -22.31
N SER A 18 -0.93 -20.07 -22.67
CA SER A 18 -0.41 -21.33 -23.24
C SER A 18 0.28 -22.25 -22.22
N ALA A 19 0.35 -21.89 -20.93
CA ALA A 19 0.91 -22.74 -19.88
C ALA A 19 -0.18 -23.67 -19.33
N ASN A 20 0.02 -24.96 -19.46
CA ASN A 20 -0.89 -26.02 -19.03
C ASN A 20 -1.29 -25.87 -17.55
N ALA A 21 -2.58 -25.75 -17.29
CA ALA A 21 -3.14 -25.80 -15.96
C ALA A 21 -3.13 -27.27 -15.46
N GLN A 22 -2.12 -27.63 -14.68
CA GLN A 22 -2.18 -28.81 -13.83
C GLN A 22 -2.60 -28.37 -12.43
N ALA A 23 -3.77 -28.78 -12.00
CA ALA A 23 -4.25 -28.58 -10.64
C ALA A 23 -3.42 -29.47 -9.69
N GLN A 24 -2.66 -28.85 -8.81
CA GLN A 24 -1.88 -29.51 -7.78
C GLN A 24 -2.61 -29.45 -6.45
N GLN A 25 -2.73 -30.59 -5.78
CA GLN A 25 -3.32 -30.72 -4.45
C GLN A 25 -2.57 -29.83 -3.43
N ALA A 26 -3.33 -29.11 -2.63
CA ALA A 26 -2.79 -28.33 -1.52
C ALA A 26 -2.19 -29.26 -0.48
N ASP A 27 -0.95 -29.04 -0.12
CA ASP A 27 -0.27 -29.68 0.99
C ASP A 27 -0.86 -29.15 2.30
N ALA A 28 -1.70 -29.97 2.95
CA ALA A 28 -2.37 -29.63 4.20
C ALA A 28 -1.53 -30.19 5.35
N GLY A 29 -0.51 -29.46 5.84
CA GLY A 29 0.25 -30.04 6.92
C GLY A 29 1.14 -29.18 7.79
N ALA A 30 1.57 -28.01 7.39
CA ALA A 30 2.37 -27.17 8.27
C ALA A 30 1.50 -26.23 9.09
N THR A 31 1.52 -26.32 10.40
CA THR A 31 0.90 -25.33 11.27
C THR A 31 1.71 -24.02 11.17
N THR A 32 1.05 -22.85 11.33
CA THR A 32 1.73 -21.55 11.32
C THR A 32 2.82 -21.43 12.40
N LEU A 33 2.77 -22.30 13.42
CA LEU A 33 3.71 -22.34 14.53
C LEU A 33 5.08 -22.94 14.14
N ASP A 34 5.11 -23.81 13.12
CA ASP A 34 6.34 -24.43 12.60
C ASP A 34 7.00 -23.56 11.50
N THR A 35 6.41 -22.41 11.20
CA THR A 35 6.96 -21.49 10.19
C THR A 35 8.23 -20.85 10.70
N VAL A 36 9.34 -21.01 9.96
CA VAL A 36 10.58 -20.27 10.22
C VAL A 36 10.35 -18.79 9.98
N ILE A 37 10.65 -17.97 10.98
CA ILE A 37 10.54 -16.52 10.93
C ILE A 37 11.89 -15.86 10.68
N VAL A 38 11.87 -14.71 10.05
CA VAL A 38 13.09 -13.89 9.80
C VAL A 38 13.04 -12.54 10.53
N THR A 39 11.93 -12.24 11.20
CA THR A 39 11.70 -10.97 11.89
C THR A 39 11.90 -11.17 13.40
N GLY A 40 12.61 -10.23 14.04
CA GLY A 40 12.87 -10.27 15.48
C GLY A 40 13.95 -11.25 15.91
N THR A 41 14.64 -11.90 14.97
CA THR A 41 15.74 -12.83 15.24
C THR A 41 16.92 -12.59 14.27
N ARG A 42 18.12 -12.93 14.71
CA ARG A 42 19.32 -13.02 13.87
C ARG A 42 19.71 -14.48 13.57
N ALA A 43 19.01 -15.44 14.17
CA ALA A 43 19.17 -16.86 13.86
C ALA A 43 18.35 -17.20 12.60
N SER A 44 18.93 -18.02 11.73
CA SER A 44 18.37 -18.35 10.40
C SER A 44 17.26 -19.40 10.42
N ASP A 45 17.07 -20.12 11.53
CA ASP A 45 16.25 -21.31 11.67
C ASP A 45 15.19 -21.24 12.79
N ARG A 46 14.98 -20.05 13.37
CA ARG A 46 14.06 -19.89 14.49
C ARG A 46 12.62 -19.91 14.03
N THR A 47 11.79 -20.68 14.71
CA THR A 47 10.34 -20.74 14.49
C THR A 47 9.59 -19.70 15.35
N VAL A 48 8.29 -19.53 15.07
CA VAL A 48 7.41 -18.64 15.88
C VAL A 48 7.42 -19.07 17.36
N LEU A 49 7.45 -20.37 17.64
CA LEU A 49 7.45 -20.90 19.02
C LEU A 49 8.74 -20.58 19.79
N GLU A 50 9.85 -20.47 19.07
CA GLU A 50 11.18 -20.21 19.65
C GLU A 50 11.49 -18.70 19.74
N SER A 51 10.60 -17.86 19.23
CA SER A 51 10.76 -16.41 19.29
C SER A 51 10.66 -15.90 20.72
N THR A 52 11.62 -15.08 21.14
CA THR A 52 11.63 -14.42 22.46
C THR A 52 10.60 -13.27 22.54
N VAL A 53 10.04 -12.86 21.44
CA VAL A 53 9.05 -11.79 21.32
C VAL A 53 7.88 -12.26 20.44
N PRO A 54 6.63 -11.82 20.72
CA PRO A 54 5.48 -12.24 19.93
C PRO A 54 5.59 -11.78 18.46
N VAL A 55 5.54 -12.74 17.54
CA VAL A 55 5.47 -12.51 16.10
C VAL A 55 4.19 -13.13 15.57
N ASP A 56 3.33 -12.31 14.95
CA ASP A 56 2.19 -12.83 14.19
C ASP A 56 2.65 -13.17 12.77
N VAL A 57 2.23 -14.31 12.28
CA VAL A 57 2.46 -14.72 10.89
C VAL A 57 1.12 -14.80 10.18
N LEU A 58 0.97 -14.01 9.11
CA LEU A 58 -0.20 -14.00 8.25
C LEU A 58 0.20 -14.56 6.88
N THR A 59 -0.38 -15.69 6.51
CA THR A 59 -0.11 -16.33 5.23
C THR A 59 -0.84 -15.63 4.08
N ALA A 60 -0.42 -15.89 2.83
CA ALA A 60 -1.17 -15.44 1.65
C ALA A 60 -2.64 -15.93 1.66
N GLU A 61 -2.90 -17.10 2.23
CA GLU A 61 -4.25 -17.65 2.37
C GLU A 61 -5.07 -16.87 3.39
N ASP A 62 -4.51 -16.49 4.53
CA ASP A 62 -5.18 -15.65 5.54
C ASP A 62 -5.56 -14.29 4.94
N ILE A 63 -4.65 -13.69 4.17
CA ILE A 63 -4.87 -12.41 3.48
C ILE A 63 -6.02 -12.55 2.46
N ARG A 64 -6.07 -13.64 1.69
CA ARG A 64 -7.19 -13.90 0.77
C ARG A 64 -8.51 -14.13 1.52
N LYS A 65 -8.50 -14.91 2.61
CA LYS A 65 -9.67 -15.17 3.45
C LYS A 65 -10.22 -13.91 4.14
N ALA A 66 -9.40 -12.87 4.34
CA ALA A 66 -9.86 -11.58 4.83
C ALA A 66 -10.87 -10.88 3.91
N GLY A 67 -11.06 -11.39 2.68
CA GLY A 67 -12.12 -10.97 1.76
C GLY A 67 -11.95 -9.56 1.20
N VAL A 68 -10.73 -9.06 1.12
CA VAL A 68 -10.44 -7.71 0.61
C VAL A 68 -10.46 -7.73 -0.91
N VAL A 69 -11.63 -7.50 -1.48
CA VAL A 69 -11.88 -7.52 -2.95
C VAL A 69 -11.06 -6.48 -3.71
N ASN A 70 -10.64 -5.42 -3.05
CA ASN A 70 -9.95 -4.30 -3.70
C ASN A 70 -8.42 -4.42 -3.74
N GLY A 71 -7.85 -5.55 -3.32
CA GLY A 71 -6.39 -5.75 -3.30
C GLY A 71 -5.61 -4.71 -2.46
N GLU A 72 -6.20 -4.16 -1.40
CA GLU A 72 -5.53 -3.24 -0.48
C GLU A 72 -4.90 -4.00 0.68
N LEU A 73 -3.58 -4.09 0.70
CA LEU A 73 -2.84 -4.77 1.76
C LEU A 73 -3.18 -4.23 3.15
N GLY A 74 -3.18 -2.91 3.33
CA GLY A 74 -3.50 -2.30 4.62
C GLY A 74 -4.91 -2.64 5.13
N SER A 75 -5.88 -2.81 4.22
CA SER A 75 -7.24 -3.23 4.60
C SER A 75 -7.29 -4.70 5.04
N ALA A 76 -6.50 -5.58 4.42
CA ALA A 76 -6.36 -6.97 4.87
C ALA A 76 -5.71 -7.06 6.26
N LEU A 77 -4.63 -6.31 6.48
CA LEU A 77 -3.97 -6.23 7.78
C LEU A 77 -4.91 -5.71 8.88
N GLN A 78 -5.72 -4.69 8.58
CA GLN A 78 -6.71 -4.16 9.54
C GLN A 78 -7.78 -5.20 9.92
N ALA A 79 -8.18 -6.06 8.99
CA ALA A 79 -9.14 -7.12 9.26
C ALA A 79 -8.54 -8.26 10.12
N LEU A 80 -7.25 -8.55 9.97
CA LEU A 80 -6.57 -9.68 10.60
C LEU A 80 -5.86 -9.32 11.90
N LEU A 81 -5.43 -8.07 12.07
CA LEU A 81 -4.64 -7.59 13.20
C LEU A 81 -5.40 -6.53 13.99
N PRO A 82 -5.92 -6.83 15.19
CA PRO A 82 -6.65 -5.86 16.02
C PRO A 82 -5.82 -4.64 16.42
N SER A 83 -4.48 -4.77 16.47
CA SER A 83 -3.56 -3.68 16.80
C SER A 83 -3.20 -2.78 15.61
N PHE A 84 -3.59 -3.16 14.38
CA PHE A 84 -3.31 -2.41 13.17
C PHE A 84 -4.51 -1.56 12.78
N ASN A 85 -4.29 -0.27 12.56
CA ASN A 85 -5.30 0.67 12.13
C ASN A 85 -4.92 1.30 10.78
N PHE A 86 -5.81 1.19 9.80
CA PHE A 86 -5.64 1.73 8.45
C PHE A 86 -6.86 2.57 8.09
N PRO A 87 -7.05 3.73 8.75
CA PRO A 87 -8.28 4.48 8.67
C PRO A 87 -8.51 5.06 7.29
N ARG A 88 -9.78 5.07 6.88
CA ARG A 88 -10.21 5.79 5.69
C ARG A 88 -10.48 7.23 6.09
N GLN A 89 -9.76 8.16 5.48
CA GLN A 89 -9.91 9.59 5.72
C GLN A 89 -10.56 10.24 4.50
N SER A 90 -11.37 11.26 4.71
CA SER A 90 -11.98 12.06 3.67
C SER A 90 -11.75 13.53 3.96
N ASN A 91 -11.66 14.37 2.95
CA ASN A 91 -11.39 15.80 3.08
C ASN A 91 -10.10 16.07 3.88
N SER A 92 -9.05 15.27 3.63
CA SER A 92 -7.80 15.28 4.40
C SER A 92 -6.59 15.74 3.58
N GLY A 93 -6.80 16.21 2.36
CA GLY A 93 -5.71 16.61 1.50
C GLY A 93 -4.78 15.45 1.14
N GLY A 94 -3.73 15.18 1.93
CA GLY A 94 -2.75 14.14 1.64
C GLY A 94 -3.23 12.71 1.93
N ALA A 95 -3.87 12.52 3.08
CA ALA A 95 -4.27 11.18 3.53
C ALA A 95 -5.44 10.56 2.74
N ASP A 96 -6.10 11.32 1.87
CA ASP A 96 -7.03 10.80 0.86
C ASP A 96 -6.30 9.99 -0.21
N HIS A 97 -5.03 10.30 -0.45
CA HIS A 97 -4.19 9.71 -1.50
C HIS A 97 -3.23 8.65 -0.98
N ILE A 98 -2.53 8.95 0.12
CA ILE A 98 -1.58 8.06 0.81
C ILE A 98 -2.11 7.81 2.22
N ARG A 99 -2.66 6.63 2.45
CA ARG A 99 -3.25 6.29 3.76
C ARG A 99 -2.15 5.97 4.77
N ALA A 100 -2.23 6.62 5.91
CA ALA A 100 -1.33 6.40 7.03
C ALA A 100 -1.77 5.16 7.84
N ALA A 101 -0.88 4.17 7.98
CA ALA A 101 -1.09 3.02 8.85
C ALA A 101 -0.56 3.28 10.25
N GLN A 102 -1.28 2.82 11.25
CA GLN A 102 -0.86 2.86 12.66
C GLN A 102 -0.77 1.44 13.21
N LEU A 103 0.20 1.19 14.04
CA LEU A 103 0.29 -0.04 14.83
C LEU A 103 0.25 0.35 16.31
N ARG A 104 -0.62 -0.31 17.10
CA ARG A 104 -0.81 -0.05 18.53
C ARG A 104 -1.22 1.41 18.86
N GLY A 105 -1.85 2.11 17.92
CA GLY A 105 -2.26 3.52 18.07
C GLY A 105 -1.12 4.54 18.00
N LEU A 106 0.11 4.11 17.70
CA LEU A 106 1.27 4.99 17.59
C LEU A 106 1.33 5.67 16.23
N SER A 107 2.22 6.66 16.09
CA SER A 107 2.35 7.44 14.87
C SER A 107 2.79 6.59 13.67
N PRO A 108 2.31 6.86 12.45
CA PRO A 108 2.64 6.07 11.26
C PRO A 108 4.12 6.00 10.90
N ASP A 109 4.91 6.99 11.26
CA ASP A 109 6.37 7.03 11.09
C ASP A 109 7.14 6.17 12.11
N GLN A 110 6.43 5.61 13.12
CA GLN A 110 6.97 4.69 14.11
C GLN A 110 6.72 3.21 13.76
N VAL A 111 6.12 2.94 12.61
CA VAL A 111 5.89 1.61 12.07
C VAL A 111 6.92 1.30 11.00
N LEU A 112 7.90 0.47 11.32
CA LEU A 112 8.89 0.02 10.34
C LEU A 112 8.28 -1.02 9.41
N VAL A 113 8.38 -0.78 8.11
CA VAL A 113 8.00 -1.74 7.07
C VAL A 113 9.23 -2.26 6.37
N LEU A 114 9.32 -3.58 6.26
CA LEU A 114 10.37 -4.29 5.53
C LEU A 114 9.75 -5.09 4.38
N VAL A 115 10.54 -5.30 3.33
CA VAL A 115 10.26 -6.26 2.25
C VAL A 115 11.44 -7.22 2.17
N ASN A 116 11.21 -8.52 2.35
CA ASN A 116 12.26 -9.53 2.47
C ASN A 116 13.38 -9.12 3.45
N GLY A 117 13.01 -8.52 4.59
CA GLY A 117 13.96 -8.06 5.61
C GLY A 117 14.67 -6.74 5.31
N LYS A 118 14.49 -6.15 4.13
CA LYS A 118 15.13 -4.87 3.76
C LYS A 118 14.13 -3.72 3.90
N ARG A 119 14.60 -2.59 4.44
CA ARG A 119 13.80 -1.41 4.77
C ARG A 119 13.02 -0.87 3.56
N ARG A 120 11.72 -0.69 3.71
CA ARG A 120 10.89 0.03 2.74
C ARG A 120 11.05 1.53 2.95
N HIS A 121 11.20 2.29 1.87
CA HIS A 121 11.19 3.75 1.92
C HIS A 121 9.78 4.31 2.20
N THR A 122 9.72 5.54 2.70
CA THR A 122 8.46 6.26 2.94
C THR A 122 7.92 6.87 1.64
N SER A 123 6.65 7.28 1.66
CA SER A 123 6.09 8.12 0.60
C SER A 123 6.73 9.51 0.60
N ALA A 124 6.67 10.22 -0.54
CA ALA A 124 7.11 11.61 -0.64
C ALA A 124 6.10 12.60 -0.07
N LEU A 125 4.82 12.20 0.03
CA LEU A 125 3.75 13.07 0.47
C LEU A 125 3.75 13.26 1.99
N VAL A 126 3.90 14.50 2.44
CA VAL A 126 3.77 14.89 3.85
C VAL A 126 2.29 15.12 4.18
N ASN A 127 1.79 14.47 5.21
CA ASN A 127 0.44 14.71 5.71
C ASN A 127 0.38 16.04 6.50
N THR A 128 -0.22 17.06 5.94
CA THR A 128 -0.27 18.40 6.54
C THR A 128 -1.56 18.69 7.32
N ASP A 129 -2.62 17.94 7.07
CA ASP A 129 -3.90 18.13 7.74
C ASP A 129 -3.87 17.63 9.20
N SER A 130 -4.77 18.15 10.03
CA SER A 130 -4.91 17.83 11.46
C SER A 130 -5.48 16.45 11.78
N LYS A 131 -5.53 15.54 10.79
CA LYS A 131 -6.00 14.17 10.93
C LYS A 131 -4.87 13.21 11.29
N ILE A 132 -5.19 11.91 11.33
CA ILE A 132 -4.22 10.86 11.65
C ILE A 132 -3.01 10.96 10.72
N GLY A 133 -1.83 10.97 11.33
CA GLY A 133 -0.57 11.06 10.60
C GLY A 133 -0.12 12.48 10.27
N LYS A 134 -0.70 13.53 10.87
CA LYS A 134 -0.23 14.89 10.67
C LYS A 134 1.28 15.02 10.93
N GLY A 135 1.99 15.63 9.99
CA GLY A 135 3.44 15.83 10.06
C GLY A 135 4.28 14.63 9.65
N THR A 136 3.66 13.50 9.25
CA THR A 136 4.36 12.28 8.90
C THR A 136 4.44 12.05 7.39
N THR A 137 5.43 11.23 7.00
CA THR A 137 5.57 10.65 5.65
C THR A 137 5.49 9.12 5.79
N PRO A 138 4.27 8.53 5.84
CA PRO A 138 4.12 7.10 6.09
C PRO A 138 4.60 6.25 4.91
N VAL A 139 4.89 4.97 5.15
CA VAL A 139 5.04 3.99 4.09
C VAL A 139 3.68 3.80 3.39
N ASP A 140 3.69 3.80 2.07
CA ASP A 140 2.49 3.54 1.28
C ASP A 140 2.25 2.03 1.10
N PHE A 141 1.37 1.46 1.92
CA PHE A 141 0.99 0.04 1.84
C PHE A 141 0.32 -0.33 0.51
N ASN A 142 -0.30 0.63 -0.18
CA ASN A 142 -0.94 0.38 -1.47
C ASN A 142 0.07 0.26 -2.63
N SER A 143 1.34 0.61 -2.38
CA SER A 143 2.45 0.41 -3.32
C SER A 143 3.12 -0.97 -3.18
N ILE A 144 2.66 -1.80 -2.24
CA ILE A 144 3.12 -3.19 -2.08
C ILE A 144 2.08 -4.11 -2.72
N PRO A 145 2.45 -4.87 -3.79
CA PRO A 145 1.52 -5.78 -4.46
C PRO A 145 1.04 -6.90 -3.54
N ILE A 146 -0.26 -7.12 -3.45
CA ILE A 146 -0.82 -8.16 -2.57
C ILE A 146 -0.57 -9.58 -3.13
N ASN A 147 -0.54 -9.73 -4.47
CA ASN A 147 -0.24 -11.00 -5.12
C ASN A 147 1.24 -11.40 -5.05
N ALA A 148 2.11 -10.46 -4.63
CA ALA A 148 3.52 -10.72 -4.38
C ALA A 148 3.78 -11.43 -3.05
N ILE A 149 2.79 -11.50 -2.15
CA ILE A 149 2.99 -11.86 -0.76
C ILE A 149 2.95 -13.37 -0.59
N LYS A 150 3.99 -13.94 0.03
CA LYS A 150 4.02 -15.30 0.57
C LYS A 150 3.44 -15.33 1.99
N ARG A 151 3.92 -14.41 2.85
CA ARG A 151 3.45 -14.19 4.22
C ARG A 151 3.86 -12.81 4.70
N ILE A 152 3.26 -12.39 5.80
CA ILE A 152 3.64 -11.18 6.53
C ILE A 152 3.97 -11.58 7.95
N GLU A 153 5.10 -11.09 8.47
CA GLU A 153 5.52 -11.26 9.84
C GLU A 153 5.36 -9.91 10.56
N VAL A 154 4.63 -9.89 11.67
CA VAL A 154 4.38 -8.67 12.45
C VAL A 154 4.96 -8.82 13.83
N LEU A 155 6.04 -8.10 14.10
CA LEU A 155 6.67 -7.99 15.39
C LEU A 155 6.07 -6.80 16.13
N ARG A 156 5.31 -7.07 17.21
CA ARG A 156 4.53 -6.04 17.91
C ARG A 156 5.28 -5.33 19.03
N ASP A 157 6.41 -5.86 19.46
CA ASP A 157 7.15 -5.32 20.62
C ASP A 157 8.66 -5.58 20.53
N GLY A 158 9.46 -4.85 21.31
CA GLY A 158 10.90 -5.06 21.42
C GLY A 158 11.72 -4.71 20.17
N ALA A 159 11.09 -4.15 19.14
CA ALA A 159 11.71 -3.94 17.84
C ALA A 159 12.73 -2.81 17.78
N GLY A 160 12.56 -1.76 18.59
CA GLY A 160 13.41 -0.57 18.55
C GLY A 160 14.89 -0.85 18.80
N ALA A 161 15.20 -1.79 19.71
CA ALA A 161 16.57 -2.15 20.04
C ALA A 161 17.33 -2.83 18.86
N GLN A 162 16.60 -3.55 18.02
CA GLN A 162 17.17 -4.28 16.88
C GLN A 162 17.08 -3.50 15.56
N TYR A 163 16.02 -2.73 15.36
CA TYR A 163 15.68 -2.11 14.08
C TYR A 163 15.79 -0.58 14.05
N GLY A 164 15.94 0.07 15.23
CA GLY A 164 16.10 1.53 15.33
C GLY A 164 14.80 2.27 15.68
N SER A 165 14.88 3.59 15.64
CA SER A 165 13.85 4.51 16.17
C SER A 165 12.51 4.48 15.45
N ASP A 166 12.46 4.07 14.22
CA ASP A 166 11.21 3.96 13.44
C ASP A 166 10.47 2.62 13.62
N ALA A 167 11.02 1.72 14.47
CA ALA A 167 10.38 0.47 14.86
C ALA A 167 9.78 0.52 16.29
N ILE A 168 9.42 1.70 16.81
CA ILE A 168 8.86 1.87 18.17
C ILE A 168 7.50 1.17 18.29
N ALA A 169 6.64 1.33 17.29
CA ALA A 169 5.33 0.67 17.25
C ALA A 169 5.43 -0.82 16.93
N GLY A 170 6.47 -1.21 16.23
CA GLY A 170 6.73 -2.57 15.77
C GLY A 170 7.27 -2.63 14.35
N VAL A 171 7.40 -3.85 13.83
CA VAL A 171 7.90 -4.13 12.48
C VAL A 171 6.86 -4.94 11.72
N ILE A 172 6.63 -4.57 10.47
CA ILE A 172 5.84 -5.34 9.51
C ILE A 172 6.77 -5.77 8.38
N ASN A 173 7.08 -7.05 8.30
CA ASN A 173 7.96 -7.60 7.27
C ASN A 173 7.16 -8.39 6.25
N VAL A 174 7.13 -7.92 5.02
CA VAL A 174 6.46 -8.56 3.88
C VAL A 174 7.45 -9.49 3.20
N ILE A 175 7.17 -10.79 3.27
CA ILE A 175 7.96 -11.82 2.59
C ILE A 175 7.32 -12.10 1.22
N LEU A 176 8.10 -11.90 0.17
CA LEU A 176 7.65 -12.09 -1.20
C LEU A 176 7.58 -13.57 -1.59
N ASP A 177 6.68 -13.89 -2.49
CA ASP A 177 6.50 -15.22 -3.05
C ASP A 177 7.76 -15.67 -3.81
N ASP A 178 8.30 -16.81 -3.40
CA ASP A 178 9.53 -17.42 -3.91
C ASP A 178 9.29 -18.81 -4.52
N ASN A 179 8.02 -19.23 -4.66
CA ASN A 179 7.69 -20.52 -5.29
C ASN A 179 7.71 -20.41 -6.83
N PRO A 180 8.73 -20.93 -7.50
CA PRO A 180 8.90 -20.75 -8.95
C PRO A 180 7.85 -21.53 -9.78
N GLU A 181 7.31 -22.60 -9.25
CA GLU A 181 6.42 -23.50 -10.00
C GLU A 181 4.96 -23.05 -10.02
N ARG A 182 4.61 -22.08 -9.16
CA ARG A 182 3.24 -21.61 -9.00
C ARG A 182 2.94 -20.40 -9.88
N GLY A 183 2.22 -20.61 -10.98
CA GLY A 183 1.52 -19.57 -11.72
C GLY A 183 0.15 -19.32 -11.10
N GLU A 184 -0.32 -18.07 -11.13
CA GLU A 184 -1.65 -17.70 -10.62
C GLU A 184 -2.24 -16.56 -11.48
N LEU A 185 -3.52 -16.69 -11.79
CA LEU A 185 -4.33 -15.65 -12.42
C LEU A 185 -5.56 -15.43 -11.54
N GLU A 186 -5.82 -14.19 -11.19
CA GLU A 186 -6.97 -13.80 -10.37
C GLU A 186 -7.71 -12.63 -11.03
N ALA A 187 -9.03 -12.66 -10.98
CA ALA A 187 -9.87 -11.53 -11.31
C ALA A 187 -11.04 -11.45 -10.33
N SER A 188 -11.33 -10.27 -9.84
CA SER A 188 -12.48 -10.05 -8.98
C SER A 188 -13.20 -8.74 -9.33
N PHE A 189 -14.49 -8.74 -9.05
CA PHE A 189 -15.35 -7.58 -9.17
C PHE A 189 -16.24 -7.49 -7.94
N GLY A 190 -16.41 -6.27 -7.40
CA GLY A 190 -17.27 -6.05 -6.24
C GLY A 190 -17.80 -4.62 -6.18
N ALA A 191 -18.78 -4.40 -5.32
CA ALA A 191 -19.34 -3.09 -5.02
C ALA A 191 -19.91 -3.10 -3.60
N TYR A 192 -20.00 -1.93 -2.99
CA TYR A 192 -20.76 -1.78 -1.75
C TYR A 192 -22.24 -1.63 -2.07
N ASN A 193 -23.08 -2.42 -1.41
CA ASN A 193 -24.54 -2.28 -1.43
C ASN A 193 -24.99 -2.11 0.02
N THR A 194 -25.25 -0.88 0.44
CA THR A 194 -25.48 -0.55 1.84
C THR A 194 -26.57 0.51 2.05
N ASP A 195 -27.21 0.46 3.20
CA ASP A 195 -28.15 1.49 3.64
C ASP A 195 -27.38 2.69 4.19
N VAL A 196 -27.49 3.83 3.53
CA VAL A 196 -26.91 5.10 3.95
C VAL A 196 -27.90 5.83 4.84
N LYS A 197 -27.83 5.61 6.14
CA LYS A 197 -28.77 6.13 7.15
C LYS A 197 -29.00 7.65 7.06
N PRO A 198 -27.97 8.49 6.88
CA PRO A 198 -28.16 9.95 6.79
C PRO A 198 -29.07 10.42 5.65
N ILE A 199 -29.30 9.59 4.64
CA ILE A 199 -30.20 9.91 3.50
C ILE A 199 -31.38 8.94 3.38
N ASP A 200 -31.45 7.97 4.30
CA ASP A 200 -32.48 6.90 4.32
C ASP A 200 -32.65 6.20 2.97
N ARG A 201 -31.54 5.85 2.35
CA ARG A 201 -31.52 5.17 1.04
C ARG A 201 -30.48 4.07 0.98
N ARG A 202 -30.83 3.01 0.25
CA ARG A 202 -29.88 1.99 -0.17
C ARG A 202 -29.10 2.49 -1.39
N VAL A 203 -27.77 2.39 -1.32
CA VAL A 203 -26.86 2.88 -2.36
C VAL A 203 -25.92 1.75 -2.77
N THR A 204 -25.69 1.61 -4.07
CA THR A 204 -24.65 0.76 -4.64
C THR A 204 -23.58 1.66 -5.23
N ASP A 205 -22.37 1.63 -4.66
CA ASP A 205 -21.23 2.46 -5.07
C ASP A 205 -19.88 1.76 -4.79
N GLY A 206 -18.77 2.42 -5.13
CA GLY A 206 -17.43 1.87 -4.91
C GLY A 206 -17.16 0.62 -5.73
N GLN A 207 -17.69 0.54 -6.95
CA GLN A 207 -17.41 -0.55 -7.87
C GLN A 207 -15.91 -0.74 -7.99
N THR A 208 -15.48 -1.97 -7.77
CA THR A 208 -14.06 -2.31 -7.76
C THR A 208 -13.82 -3.46 -8.73
N SER A 209 -12.84 -3.27 -9.62
CA SER A 209 -12.30 -4.32 -10.47
C SER A 209 -10.85 -4.54 -10.10
N TYR A 210 -10.47 -5.78 -9.91
CA TYR A 210 -9.11 -6.21 -9.64
C TYR A 210 -8.76 -7.37 -10.57
N ALA A 211 -7.56 -7.34 -11.14
CA ALA A 211 -6.99 -8.43 -11.89
C ALA A 211 -5.50 -8.56 -11.59
N SER A 212 -5.02 -9.77 -11.40
CA SER A 212 -3.61 -10.03 -11.18
C SER A 212 -3.14 -11.29 -11.89
N ALA A 213 -1.85 -11.30 -12.23
CA ALA A 213 -1.17 -12.47 -12.76
C ALA A 213 0.23 -12.53 -12.16
N LYS A 214 0.70 -13.76 -11.88
CA LYS A 214 2.09 -14.04 -11.53
C LYS A 214 2.56 -15.33 -12.14
N VAL A 215 3.85 -15.43 -12.42
CA VAL A 215 4.50 -16.60 -12.99
C VAL A 215 5.93 -16.70 -12.48
N GLY A 216 6.44 -17.90 -12.36
CA GLY A 216 7.83 -18.16 -11.97
C GLY A 216 8.45 -19.26 -12.80
N THR A 217 9.76 -19.40 -12.68
CA THR A 217 10.55 -20.46 -13.26
C THR A 217 11.76 -20.76 -12.39
N LEU A 218 12.25 -22.01 -12.43
CA LEU A 218 13.52 -22.37 -11.84
C LEU A 218 14.67 -21.78 -12.68
N LEU A 219 15.78 -21.45 -12.04
CA LEU A 219 17.03 -21.01 -12.63
C LEU A 219 18.13 -22.00 -12.22
N GLY A 220 18.46 -22.93 -13.11
CA GLY A 220 19.38 -24.03 -12.81
C GLY A 220 18.77 -25.09 -11.88
N ASP A 221 19.61 -26.04 -11.49
CA ASP A 221 19.22 -27.19 -10.68
C ASP A 221 19.48 -27.00 -9.18
N ASP A 222 20.16 -25.90 -8.80
CA ASP A 222 20.61 -25.63 -7.44
C ASP A 222 19.61 -24.77 -6.63
N GLY A 223 18.33 -24.76 -7.02
CA GLY A 223 17.27 -24.03 -6.30
C GLY A 223 17.23 -22.53 -6.57
N GLY A 224 17.84 -22.07 -7.65
CA GLY A 224 17.63 -20.72 -8.18
C GLY A 224 16.21 -20.54 -8.72
N PHE A 225 15.69 -19.32 -8.66
CA PHE A 225 14.36 -19.02 -9.21
C PHE A 225 14.26 -17.59 -9.72
N PHE A 226 13.32 -17.39 -10.61
CA PHE A 226 12.85 -16.06 -11.03
C PHE A 226 11.33 -16.03 -10.98
N LYS A 227 10.76 -15.00 -10.36
CA LYS A 227 9.32 -14.82 -10.25
C LYS A 227 8.92 -13.38 -10.47
N VAL A 228 7.82 -13.17 -11.20
CA VAL A 228 7.28 -11.85 -11.50
C VAL A 228 5.76 -11.86 -11.38
N GLY A 229 5.19 -10.71 -11.14
CA GLY A 229 3.76 -10.54 -11.15
C GLY A 229 3.34 -9.10 -11.42
N VAL A 230 2.07 -8.96 -11.79
CA VAL A 230 1.41 -7.69 -12.05
C VAL A 230 0.02 -7.68 -11.43
N GLU A 231 -0.45 -6.49 -11.05
CA GLU A 231 -1.81 -6.24 -10.58
C GLU A 231 -2.38 -5.01 -11.26
N LEU A 232 -3.63 -5.08 -11.65
CA LEU A 232 -4.43 -3.97 -12.14
C LEU A 232 -5.59 -3.74 -11.18
N LYS A 233 -5.81 -2.49 -10.82
CA LYS A 233 -6.83 -2.10 -9.88
C LYS A 233 -7.59 -0.87 -10.37
N ASN A 234 -8.90 -0.92 -10.25
CA ASN A 234 -9.75 0.23 -10.46
C ASN A 234 -10.88 0.20 -9.42
N ARG A 235 -11.05 1.29 -8.66
CA ARG A 235 -12.13 1.45 -7.68
C ARG A 235 -12.77 2.81 -7.86
N GLU A 236 -14.08 2.85 -7.94
CA GLU A 236 -14.88 4.06 -7.93
C GLU A 236 -15.03 4.62 -6.51
N ALA A 237 -15.36 5.90 -6.43
CA ALA A 237 -15.57 6.57 -5.14
C ALA A 237 -16.85 6.08 -4.43
N THR A 238 -16.85 6.20 -3.11
CA THR A 238 -18.02 5.99 -2.27
C THR A 238 -18.48 7.31 -1.65
N ASN A 239 -19.77 7.38 -1.29
CA ASN A 239 -20.28 8.53 -0.53
C ASN A 239 -21.25 8.09 0.57
N ARG A 240 -20.94 8.45 1.81
CA ARG A 240 -21.75 8.18 3.01
C ARG A 240 -22.26 9.48 3.65
N ALA A 241 -22.05 10.64 3.00
CA ALA A 241 -22.54 11.91 3.49
C ALA A 241 -24.06 11.98 3.47
N GLY A 242 -24.62 12.71 4.44
CA GLY A 242 -26.02 13.07 4.50
C GLY A 242 -26.37 14.25 3.60
N PHE A 243 -27.56 14.78 3.82
CA PHE A 243 -28.03 16.03 3.22
C PHE A 243 -27.40 17.23 3.93
N ASP A 244 -27.09 18.27 3.16
CA ASP A 244 -26.54 19.50 3.67
C ASP A 244 -27.57 20.23 4.54
N GLN A 245 -27.16 20.62 5.74
CA GLN A 245 -27.97 21.38 6.71
C GLN A 245 -27.61 22.86 6.72
N ILE A 246 -26.63 23.28 5.92
CA ILE A 246 -26.01 24.61 5.94
C ILE A 246 -25.52 24.95 7.35
N PRO A 247 -24.24 24.69 7.67
CA PRO A 247 -23.68 24.92 9.00
C PRO A 247 -23.91 26.35 9.50
N SER A 248 -24.11 26.53 10.79
CA SER A 248 -24.41 27.83 11.39
C SER A 248 -23.30 28.86 11.26
N PHE A 249 -22.06 28.42 10.98
CA PHE A 249 -20.92 29.31 10.72
C PHE A 249 -20.86 29.83 9.26
N GLU A 250 -21.69 29.26 8.37
CA GLU A 250 -21.83 29.76 7.00
C GLU A 250 -22.86 30.86 6.93
N GLU A 251 -22.69 31.81 6.01
CA GLU A 251 -23.68 32.86 5.79
C GLU A 251 -25.02 32.26 5.37
N GLN A 252 -26.09 32.66 6.06
CA GLN A 252 -27.45 32.17 5.84
C GLN A 252 -28.18 32.99 4.76
N THR A 253 -27.51 33.20 3.62
CA THR A 253 -28.10 33.91 2.48
C THR A 253 -29.14 33.05 1.76
N PRO A 254 -30.05 33.67 0.97
CA PRO A 254 -31.01 32.86 0.16
C PRO A 254 -30.33 31.86 -0.79
N ALA A 255 -29.18 32.23 -1.37
CA ALA A 255 -28.43 31.37 -2.27
C ALA A 255 -27.83 30.15 -1.54
N ASN A 256 -27.24 30.39 -0.36
CA ASN A 256 -26.70 29.27 0.46
C ASN A 256 -27.84 28.37 0.97
N LEU A 257 -28.93 28.97 1.47
CA LEU A 257 -30.09 28.24 1.98
C LEU A 257 -30.80 27.38 0.92
N ALA A 258 -30.74 27.77 -0.36
CA ALA A 258 -31.29 27.00 -1.47
C ALA A 258 -30.62 25.62 -1.65
N LEU A 259 -29.42 25.43 -1.09
CA LEU A 259 -28.69 24.18 -1.12
C LEU A 259 -29.05 23.21 0.04
N ARG A 260 -29.86 23.67 0.99
CA ARG A 260 -30.34 22.81 2.09
C ARG A 260 -31.06 21.57 1.55
N GLY A 261 -30.72 20.42 2.08
CA GLY A 261 -31.31 19.15 1.62
C GLY A 261 -30.67 18.56 0.36
N GLN A 262 -29.66 19.21 -0.23
CA GLN A 262 -28.84 18.64 -1.30
C GLN A 262 -27.67 17.81 -0.73
N ARG A 263 -27.06 16.95 -1.55
CA ARG A 263 -25.85 16.17 -1.15
C ARG A 263 -24.57 16.87 -1.63
N ASN A 264 -24.20 17.97 -0.98
CA ASN A 264 -23.07 18.79 -1.36
C ASN A 264 -21.73 18.21 -0.89
N TYR A 265 -21.73 17.40 0.17
CA TYR A 265 -20.54 16.77 0.74
C TYR A 265 -20.33 15.36 0.23
N VAL A 266 -19.08 14.90 0.28
CA VAL A 266 -18.68 13.51 0.08
C VAL A 266 -17.86 13.08 1.29
N LEU A 267 -18.29 12.00 1.93
CA LEU A 267 -17.58 11.30 3.00
C LEU A 267 -17.44 9.84 2.60
N GLY A 268 -16.23 9.40 2.34
CA GLY A 268 -15.98 8.04 1.87
C GLY A 268 -14.64 7.92 1.15
N ASP A 269 -14.45 6.81 0.47
CA ASP A 269 -13.25 6.56 -0.30
C ASP A 269 -13.26 7.37 -1.60
N GLY A 270 -12.11 7.93 -1.95
CA GLY A 270 -11.89 8.47 -3.28
C GLY A 270 -11.74 7.38 -4.34
N ALA A 271 -11.92 7.75 -5.60
CA ALA A 271 -11.62 6.85 -6.71
C ALA A 271 -10.10 6.57 -6.78
N THR A 272 -9.76 5.36 -7.20
CA THR A 272 -8.34 4.98 -7.41
C THR A 272 -8.21 4.06 -8.60
N LYS A 273 -7.16 4.27 -9.39
CA LYS A 273 -6.78 3.40 -10.49
C LYS A 273 -5.27 3.21 -10.48
N GLY A 274 -4.81 1.97 -10.59
CA GLY A 274 -3.39 1.70 -10.48
C GLY A 274 -2.94 0.40 -11.11
N LEU A 275 -1.63 0.34 -11.28
CA LEU A 275 -0.84 -0.80 -11.70
C LEU A 275 0.22 -1.06 -10.63
N ASN A 276 0.35 -2.30 -10.19
CA ASN A 276 1.51 -2.79 -9.47
C ASN A 276 2.26 -3.82 -10.31
N ALA A 277 3.59 -3.84 -10.19
CA ALA A 277 4.44 -4.89 -10.74
C ALA A 277 5.51 -5.25 -9.72
N TRP A 278 5.99 -6.48 -9.75
CA TRP A 278 7.03 -6.94 -8.84
C TRP A 278 7.86 -8.06 -9.44
N LEU A 279 9.05 -8.22 -8.91
CA LEU A 279 9.94 -9.34 -9.19
C LEU A 279 10.56 -9.86 -7.88
N ASN A 280 10.91 -11.14 -7.86
CA ASN A 280 11.70 -11.78 -6.82
C ASN A 280 12.56 -12.87 -7.46
N THR A 281 13.86 -12.87 -7.20
CA THR A 281 14.79 -13.81 -7.83
C THR A 281 15.95 -14.14 -6.91
N LYS A 282 16.46 -15.34 -7.09
CA LYS A 282 17.62 -15.89 -6.40
C LYS A 282 18.41 -16.75 -7.36
N VAL A 283 19.74 -16.60 -7.33
CA VAL A 283 20.68 -17.37 -8.16
C VAL A 283 21.84 -17.84 -7.30
N PRO A 284 21.89 -19.15 -6.95
CA PRO A 284 23.05 -19.71 -6.28
C PRO A 284 24.32 -19.56 -7.12
N PHE A 285 25.41 -19.18 -6.50
CA PHE A 285 26.74 -19.15 -7.13
C PHE A 285 27.71 -20.14 -6.50
N SER A 286 27.35 -20.73 -5.36
CA SER A 286 28.07 -21.80 -4.68
C SER A 286 27.11 -22.62 -3.82
N ALA A 287 27.57 -23.71 -3.25
CA ALA A 287 26.79 -24.53 -2.32
C ALA A 287 26.34 -23.76 -1.06
N SER A 288 27.02 -22.68 -0.70
CA SER A 288 26.75 -21.88 0.50
C SER A 288 26.56 -20.40 0.22
N GLY A 289 26.37 -19.99 -1.04
CA GLY A 289 26.23 -18.59 -1.41
C GLY A 289 25.28 -18.37 -2.57
N GLU A 290 24.52 -17.27 -2.52
CA GLU A 290 23.54 -16.90 -3.53
C GLU A 290 23.50 -15.40 -3.75
N PHE A 291 23.28 -14.98 -4.98
CA PHE A 291 22.80 -13.65 -5.31
C PHE A 291 21.28 -13.63 -5.22
N TYR A 292 20.73 -12.50 -4.79
CA TYR A 292 19.29 -12.25 -4.81
C TYR A 292 18.98 -10.85 -5.29
N ALA A 293 17.81 -10.70 -5.90
CA ALA A 293 17.26 -9.40 -6.20
C ALA A 293 15.73 -9.43 -6.10
N PHE A 294 15.15 -8.33 -5.67
CA PHE A 294 13.70 -8.14 -5.68
C PHE A 294 13.34 -6.67 -5.87
N GLY A 295 12.13 -6.44 -6.32
CA GLY A 295 11.65 -5.08 -6.46
C GLY A 295 10.14 -5.00 -6.63
N THR A 296 9.61 -3.81 -6.36
CA THR A 296 8.21 -3.46 -6.54
C THR A 296 8.10 -2.13 -7.28
N TYR A 297 7.14 -2.03 -8.16
CA TYR A 297 6.76 -0.80 -8.85
C TYR A 297 5.26 -0.56 -8.68
N ASN A 298 4.87 0.68 -8.39
CA ASN A 298 3.48 1.13 -8.37
C ASN A 298 3.33 2.41 -9.19
N GLN A 299 2.27 2.47 -9.96
CA GLN A 299 1.73 3.72 -10.51
C GLN A 299 0.25 3.78 -10.17
N ARG A 300 -0.17 4.86 -9.50
CA ARG A 300 -1.54 4.99 -9.02
C ARG A 300 -2.05 6.42 -9.14
N ASP A 301 -3.22 6.57 -9.76
CA ASP A 301 -4.00 7.79 -9.77
C ASP A 301 -5.10 7.69 -8.72
N THR A 302 -5.33 8.76 -7.98
CA THR A 302 -6.31 8.85 -6.90
C THR A 302 -7.08 10.15 -6.96
N GLU A 303 -8.33 10.14 -6.51
CA GLU A 303 -9.15 11.34 -6.34
C GLU A 303 -9.63 11.47 -4.90
N GLY A 304 -9.63 12.68 -4.37
CA GLY A 304 -10.19 13.02 -3.06
C GLY A 304 -11.20 14.16 -3.19
N ALA A 305 -12.31 14.07 -2.49
CA ALA A 305 -13.28 15.14 -2.40
C ALA A 305 -12.89 16.10 -1.27
N ASN A 306 -12.90 17.41 -1.54
CA ASN A 306 -12.66 18.43 -0.52
C ASN A 306 -13.98 19.01 -0.01
N TYR A 307 -13.91 19.92 0.98
CA TYR A 307 -15.07 20.61 1.52
C TYR A 307 -15.80 21.42 0.46
N PHE A 308 -17.12 21.37 0.51
CA PHE A 308 -17.97 22.16 -0.37
C PHE A 308 -17.78 23.66 -0.10
N ARG A 309 -17.78 24.49 -1.14
CA ARG A 309 -17.72 25.95 -1.11
C ARG A 309 -19.05 26.51 -1.54
N TYR A 310 -19.69 27.22 -0.64
CA TYR A 310 -21.02 27.79 -0.85
C TYR A 310 -21.05 28.95 -1.83
N PRO A 311 -22.19 29.24 -2.49
CA PRO A 311 -22.32 30.31 -3.47
C PRO A 311 -21.82 31.68 -2.97
N ASP A 312 -22.21 32.07 -1.76
CA ASP A 312 -21.88 33.38 -1.15
C ASP A 312 -20.74 33.25 -0.13
N GLY A 313 -19.99 32.15 -0.14
CA GLY A 313 -18.81 31.98 0.71
C GLY A 313 -17.61 32.76 0.17
N SER A 314 -16.74 33.24 1.07
CA SER A 314 -15.53 34.04 0.75
C SER A 314 -14.52 33.31 -0.16
N ALA A 315 -14.64 31.98 -0.29
CA ALA A 315 -13.82 31.16 -1.14
C ALA A 315 -14.41 30.90 -2.53
N ASN A 316 -15.49 31.60 -2.90
CA ASN A 316 -16.18 31.45 -4.18
C ASN A 316 -16.32 32.80 -4.93
N TRP A 317 -16.46 32.65 -6.24
CA TRP A 317 -16.92 33.71 -7.15
C TRP A 317 -18.12 33.15 -7.94
N ARG A 318 -19.30 33.79 -7.78
CA ARG A 318 -20.56 33.27 -8.40
C ARG A 318 -20.53 33.33 -9.92
N GLU A 319 -19.68 34.17 -10.51
CA GLU A 319 -19.44 34.24 -11.94
C GLU A 319 -18.81 32.96 -12.47
N ILE A 320 -18.05 32.20 -11.63
CA ILE A 320 -17.45 30.90 -11.98
C ILE A 320 -18.36 29.78 -11.51
N TYR A 321 -18.79 29.83 -10.24
CA TYR A 321 -19.62 28.79 -9.62
C TYR A 321 -20.88 29.38 -8.97
N PRO A 322 -21.94 29.66 -9.75
CA PRO A 322 -23.15 30.33 -9.25
C PRO A 322 -23.88 29.57 -8.14
N ASN A 323 -23.72 28.21 -8.10
CA ASN A 323 -24.33 27.34 -7.09
C ASN A 323 -23.32 26.75 -6.12
N GLY A 324 -22.16 27.38 -5.97
CA GLY A 324 -21.06 26.82 -5.20
C GLY A 324 -20.37 25.64 -5.90
N TYR A 325 -19.35 25.06 -5.24
CA TYR A 325 -18.56 23.97 -5.83
C TYR A 325 -17.87 23.14 -4.76
N ARG A 326 -17.45 21.94 -5.17
CA ARG A 326 -16.59 21.08 -4.36
C ARG A 326 -15.28 20.83 -5.12
N PRO A 327 -14.15 21.34 -4.59
CA PRO A 327 -12.85 21.03 -5.16
C PRO A 327 -12.57 19.52 -5.11
N ILE A 328 -11.92 19.02 -6.14
CA ILE A 328 -11.47 17.62 -6.21
C ILE A 328 -9.96 17.63 -6.30
N SER A 329 -9.32 17.00 -5.31
CA SER A 329 -7.88 16.74 -5.36
C SER A 329 -7.60 15.50 -6.22
N GLU A 330 -6.53 15.59 -7.00
CA GLU A 330 -6.03 14.49 -7.84
C GLU A 330 -4.59 14.22 -7.43
N GLY A 331 -4.28 12.98 -7.11
CA GLY A 331 -2.93 12.51 -6.78
C GLY A 331 -2.44 11.51 -7.81
N GLU A 332 -1.25 11.73 -8.36
CA GLU A 332 -0.52 10.75 -9.17
C GLU A 332 0.69 10.28 -8.36
N ASN A 333 0.69 9.02 -7.97
CA ASN A 333 1.76 8.38 -7.20
C ASN A 333 2.55 7.43 -8.08
N ARG A 334 3.88 7.52 -8.05
CA ARG A 334 4.81 6.56 -8.63
C ARG A 334 5.80 6.13 -7.57
N ASP A 335 5.93 4.83 -7.39
CA ASP A 335 6.75 4.26 -6.34
C ASP A 335 7.59 3.11 -6.89
N LEU A 336 8.87 3.07 -6.52
CA LEU A 336 9.83 2.06 -6.94
C LEU A 336 10.70 1.64 -5.77
N GLN A 337 10.83 0.34 -5.55
CA GLN A 337 11.89 -0.23 -4.73
C GLN A 337 12.65 -1.28 -5.52
N LEU A 338 13.98 -1.24 -5.45
CA LEU A 338 14.88 -2.25 -6.01
C LEU A 338 15.91 -2.62 -4.97
N VAL A 339 16.09 -3.91 -4.77
CA VAL A 339 17.11 -4.46 -3.87
C VAL A 339 17.91 -5.51 -4.62
N ALA A 340 19.24 -5.48 -4.44
CA ALA A 340 20.12 -6.52 -4.90
C ALA A 340 21.18 -6.79 -3.84
N GLY A 341 21.55 -8.06 -3.67
CA GLY A 341 22.50 -8.47 -2.67
C GLY A 341 23.08 -9.85 -2.91
N ALA A 342 24.02 -10.19 -2.05
CA ALA A 342 24.60 -11.53 -1.96
C ALA A 342 24.60 -11.95 -0.50
N ARG A 343 24.26 -13.21 -0.23
CA ARG A 343 24.28 -13.79 1.11
C ARG A 343 24.81 -15.21 1.06
N GLY A 344 25.30 -15.66 2.18
CA GLY A 344 25.82 -17.02 2.28
C GLY A 344 26.67 -17.21 3.52
N GLN A 345 27.55 -18.24 3.47
CA GLN A 345 28.47 -18.58 4.56
C GLN A 345 29.92 -18.43 4.12
N TRP A 346 30.72 -17.83 5.00
CA TRP A 346 32.16 -17.76 4.87
C TRP A 346 32.80 -18.31 6.15
N GLY A 347 33.25 -19.55 6.08
CA GLY A 347 33.69 -20.29 7.26
C GLY A 347 32.51 -20.48 8.25
N SER A 348 32.68 -19.98 9.47
CA SER A 348 31.63 -20.01 10.51
C SER A 348 30.78 -18.72 10.58
N TRP A 349 30.91 -17.84 9.60
CA TRP A 349 30.16 -16.61 9.54
C TRP A 349 29.07 -16.69 8.46
N ASP A 350 27.85 -16.33 8.82
CA ASP A 350 26.81 -15.99 7.87
C ASP A 350 26.97 -14.51 7.47
N TYR A 351 26.83 -14.21 6.19
CA TYR A 351 26.89 -12.85 5.67
C TYR A 351 25.68 -12.53 4.78
N ASP A 352 25.24 -11.27 4.81
CA ASP A 352 24.30 -10.68 3.85
C ASP A 352 24.76 -9.25 3.55
N ALA A 353 25.13 -8.99 2.30
CA ALA A 353 25.49 -7.68 1.82
C ALA A 353 24.53 -7.24 0.71
N SER A 354 23.95 -6.04 0.83
CA SER A 354 22.95 -5.57 -0.14
C SER A 354 22.94 -4.06 -0.32
N VAL A 355 22.41 -3.66 -1.48
CA VAL A 355 22.03 -2.29 -1.78
C VAL A 355 20.53 -2.25 -2.04
N ASN A 356 19.85 -1.30 -1.42
CA ASN A 356 18.42 -1.06 -1.52
C ASN A 356 18.20 0.38 -1.98
N TYR A 357 17.56 0.55 -3.13
CA TYR A 357 17.13 1.85 -3.66
C TYR A 357 15.63 1.95 -3.61
N GLY A 358 15.11 3.03 -3.04
CA GLY A 358 13.69 3.38 -2.99
C GLY A 358 13.44 4.79 -3.51
N ARG A 359 12.38 4.97 -4.28
CA ARG A 359 11.95 6.27 -4.78
C ARG A 359 10.43 6.35 -4.82
N ASN A 360 9.91 7.47 -4.32
CA ASN A 360 8.50 7.83 -4.45
C ASN A 360 8.39 9.23 -5.05
N ASP A 361 7.58 9.38 -6.09
CA ASP A 361 7.22 10.66 -6.71
C ASP A 361 5.71 10.83 -6.60
N PHE A 362 5.26 11.98 -6.10
CA PHE A 362 3.85 12.30 -5.94
C PHE A 362 3.54 13.66 -6.55
N THR A 363 2.59 13.72 -7.49
CA THR A 363 2.07 14.96 -8.09
C THR A 363 0.68 15.26 -7.55
N TYR A 364 0.49 16.48 -7.05
CA TYR A 364 -0.79 16.95 -6.53
C TYR A 364 -1.42 17.98 -7.46
N ARG A 365 -2.70 17.75 -7.82
CA ARG A 365 -3.50 18.64 -8.66
C ARG A 365 -4.85 18.91 -8.02
N LEU A 366 -5.47 20.02 -8.40
CA LEU A 366 -6.85 20.35 -8.07
C LEU A 366 -7.65 20.60 -9.35
N ARG A 367 -8.86 20.08 -9.41
CA ARG A 367 -9.87 20.42 -10.41
C ARG A 367 -11.19 20.83 -9.75
N ASN A 368 -12.07 21.45 -10.54
CA ASN A 368 -13.30 22.00 -10.04
C ASN A 368 -13.04 22.91 -8.83
N SER A 369 -12.09 23.83 -8.96
CA SER A 369 -11.60 24.71 -7.89
C SER A 369 -11.43 26.13 -8.42
N LEU A 370 -11.08 27.06 -7.56
CA LEU A 370 -10.64 28.40 -7.92
C LEU A 370 -9.68 28.96 -6.86
N ASN A 371 -8.94 30.00 -7.23
CA ASN A 371 -8.23 30.85 -6.27
C ASN A 371 -9.00 32.15 -6.11
N ALA A 372 -9.67 32.31 -4.97
CA ALA A 372 -10.54 33.44 -4.71
C ALA A 372 -9.84 34.85 -4.82
N SER A 373 -8.52 34.87 -4.54
CA SER A 373 -7.74 36.12 -4.66
C SER A 373 -7.49 36.58 -6.11
N LEU A 374 -7.71 35.71 -7.09
CA LEU A 374 -7.61 36.05 -8.52
C LEU A 374 -8.93 36.61 -9.10
N GLY A 375 -10.00 36.65 -8.30
CA GLY A 375 -11.31 37.12 -8.76
C GLY A 375 -11.97 36.18 -9.76
N PRO A 376 -12.97 36.66 -10.53
CA PRO A 376 -13.72 35.85 -11.49
C PRO A 376 -12.91 35.37 -12.69
N GLY A 377 -11.68 35.85 -12.87
CA GLY A 377 -10.74 35.36 -13.88
C GLY A 377 -9.90 34.16 -13.44
N SER A 378 -10.14 33.62 -12.25
CA SER A 378 -9.38 32.46 -11.73
C SER A 378 -9.51 31.22 -12.63
N PRO A 379 -8.41 30.51 -12.91
CA PRO A 379 -8.50 29.16 -13.50
C PRO A 379 -9.24 28.22 -12.54
N THR A 380 -9.78 27.13 -13.09
CA THR A 380 -10.52 26.11 -12.33
C THR A 380 -9.76 24.79 -12.15
N ARG A 381 -8.53 24.72 -12.67
CA ARG A 381 -7.60 23.60 -12.54
C ARG A 381 -6.22 24.11 -12.18
N PHE A 382 -5.56 23.41 -11.26
CA PHE A 382 -4.24 23.78 -10.75
C PHE A 382 -3.36 22.55 -10.64
N LYS A 383 -2.08 22.68 -10.97
CA LYS A 383 -1.01 21.82 -10.48
C LYS A 383 -0.45 22.49 -9.23
N THR A 384 -0.70 21.87 -8.05
CA THR A 384 -0.35 22.49 -6.77
C THR A 384 1.07 22.18 -6.32
N GLY A 385 1.63 21.05 -6.77
CA GLY A 385 3.03 20.73 -6.50
C GLY A 385 3.39 19.30 -6.83
N ASP A 386 4.70 19.06 -6.81
CA ASP A 386 5.33 17.74 -6.92
C ASP A 386 6.17 17.51 -5.66
N PHE A 387 6.12 16.29 -5.16
CA PHE A 387 6.95 15.82 -4.06
C PHE A 387 7.78 14.64 -4.56
N ALA A 388 9.03 14.56 -4.13
CA ALA A 388 9.89 13.44 -4.45
C ALA A 388 10.72 13.06 -3.23
N PHE A 389 10.83 11.77 -2.99
CA PHE A 389 11.72 11.19 -1.99
C PHE A 389 12.49 10.05 -2.61
N ALA A 390 13.81 10.01 -2.37
CA ALA A 390 14.64 8.92 -2.79
C ALA A 390 15.62 8.54 -1.67
N GLN A 391 15.83 7.23 -1.50
CA GLN A 391 16.70 6.68 -0.48
C GLN A 391 17.55 5.56 -1.07
N THR A 392 18.83 5.55 -0.73
CA THR A 392 19.73 4.42 -0.99
C THR A 392 20.29 3.94 0.35
N VAL A 393 20.16 2.63 0.61
CA VAL A 393 20.64 2.00 1.84
C VAL A 393 21.60 0.87 1.48
N GLY A 394 22.82 0.91 2.02
CA GLY A 394 23.76 -0.22 2.02
C GLY A 394 23.62 -0.99 3.35
N ASN A 395 23.49 -2.30 3.27
CA ASN A 395 23.46 -3.19 4.44
C ASN A 395 24.59 -4.20 4.34
N ILE A 396 25.26 -4.45 5.47
CA ILE A 396 26.18 -5.56 5.66
C ILE A 396 25.87 -6.18 7.01
N ASP A 397 25.38 -7.39 6.99
CA ASP A 397 25.05 -8.17 8.18
C ASP A 397 26.02 -9.35 8.27
N LEU A 398 26.68 -9.50 9.42
CA LEU A 398 27.58 -10.60 9.73
C LEU A 398 27.09 -11.26 11.02
N THR A 399 26.83 -12.56 10.98
CA THR A 399 26.34 -13.34 12.12
C THR A 399 27.24 -14.54 12.35
N ARG A 400 27.54 -14.84 13.61
CA ARG A 400 28.23 -16.07 14.00
C ARG A 400 27.64 -16.63 15.29
N VAL A 401 27.37 -17.89 15.32
CA VAL A 401 26.99 -18.62 16.52
C VAL A 401 28.26 -19.07 17.25
N PHE A 402 28.32 -18.80 18.54
CA PHE A 402 29.38 -19.26 19.43
C PHE A 402 28.78 -20.26 20.41
N ASP A 403 29.31 -21.48 20.43
CA ASP A 403 28.99 -22.45 21.48
C ASP A 403 29.73 -22.03 22.76
N ALA A 404 29.03 -21.35 23.68
CA ALA A 404 29.57 -21.10 25.00
C ALA A 404 29.38 -22.37 25.84
N ALA A 405 30.44 -23.04 26.17
CA ALA A 405 30.40 -24.24 27.00
C ALA A 405 29.65 -23.98 28.31
N GLY A 406 28.44 -24.50 28.43
CA GLY A 406 27.59 -24.47 29.64
C GLY A 406 26.51 -23.38 29.68
N ALA A 407 26.28 -22.63 28.62
CA ALA A 407 25.13 -21.76 28.49
C ALA A 407 24.16 -22.35 27.44
N THR A 408 23.11 -23.01 27.89
CA THR A 408 21.92 -23.35 27.10
C THR A 408 20.91 -22.22 27.13
#